data_f51a864bde51613ff9da16fb00ca19ad
#
_entry.id   f51a864bde51613ff9da16fb00ca19ad
#
_cell.length_a   1.000
_cell.length_b   1.000
_cell.length_c   1.000
_cell.angle_alpha   90.00
_cell.angle_beta   90.00
_cell.angle_gamma   90.00
#
_symmetry.space_group_name_H-M   'P 1'
#
loop_
_entity.id
_entity.type
_entity.pdbx_description
1 polymer ?
#
loop_
_entity_poly.entity_id
_entity_poly.type
_entity_poly.pdbx_seq_one_letter_code
_entity_poly.pdbx_strand_id
1 'polypeptide(L)'
;IYAAKTRRAVEGARRAGRALLEAVPLREGYVPLRVGIVGEIYVLVEPSSNFELEEILGHMGVETVRAIYMSGWTKESNLFGRPDQRKAEDAEEAAIPYLGEMIGGHGQESVGNAIKFIEAGFDGIIQLAPFTCIPEIVAKSVLERAAHEKGFPLLSLSLDEQTGQAGLETRLEAFVELLQRKRSRRHPGAAGAAGGMVGK
;
A
#
# COMPACT_ATOMS: atom_id res chain seq x y z
N ILE A 1 19.54 14.87 -8.41
CA ILE A 1 19.54 15.00 -6.95
C ILE A 1 20.95 14.82 -6.39
N TYR A 2 21.69 13.77 -6.74
CA TYR A 2 23.05 13.49 -6.20
C TYR A 2 24.06 14.62 -6.39
N ALA A 3 23.95 15.42 -7.45
CA ALA A 3 24.83 16.58 -7.68
C ALA A 3 24.40 17.84 -6.91
N ALA A 4 23.26 17.83 -6.25
CA ALA A 4 22.72 18.99 -5.55
C ALA A 4 23.41 19.17 -4.18
N LYS A 5 24.22 20.21 -4.07
CA LYS A 5 24.99 20.51 -2.84
C LYS A 5 24.32 21.53 -1.92
N THR A 6 23.18 22.09 -2.30
CA THR A 6 22.46 23.09 -1.51
C THR A 6 20.97 22.73 -1.40
N ARG A 7 20.33 23.17 -0.32
CA ARG A 7 18.88 22.97 -0.12
C ARG A 7 18.05 23.49 -1.32
N ARG A 8 18.43 24.62 -1.89
CA ARG A 8 17.77 25.21 -3.07
C ARG A 8 17.93 24.32 -4.31
N ALA A 9 19.11 23.73 -4.50
CA ALA A 9 19.37 22.80 -5.61
C ALA A 9 18.59 21.48 -5.45
N VAL A 10 18.48 20.95 -4.23
CA VAL A 10 17.65 19.78 -3.92
C VAL A 10 16.19 20.05 -4.23
N GLU A 11 15.65 21.21 -3.79
CA GLU A 11 14.28 21.60 -4.08
C GLU A 11 14.02 21.83 -5.58
N GLY A 12 15.01 22.38 -6.29
CA GLY A 12 14.95 22.48 -7.75
C GLY A 12 14.87 21.14 -8.44
N ALA A 13 15.72 20.19 -8.04
CA ALA A 13 15.70 18.82 -8.56
C ALA A 13 14.39 18.07 -8.24
N ARG A 14 13.84 18.28 -7.04
CA ARG A 14 12.54 17.71 -6.63
C ARG A 14 11.40 18.23 -7.53
N ARG A 15 11.35 19.53 -7.77
CA ARG A 15 10.33 20.13 -8.67
C ARG A 15 10.47 19.62 -10.10
N ALA A 16 11.70 19.55 -10.62
CA ALA A 16 11.94 19.02 -11.96
C ALA A 16 11.53 17.55 -12.09
N GLY A 17 11.87 16.70 -11.11
CA GLY A 17 11.45 15.30 -11.08
C GLY A 17 9.92 15.15 -11.02
N ARG A 18 9.26 15.97 -10.20
CA ARG A 18 7.80 15.98 -10.12
C ARG A 18 7.16 16.39 -11.46
N ALA A 19 7.67 17.42 -12.11
CA ALA A 19 7.18 17.86 -13.41
C ALA A 19 7.33 16.77 -14.49
N LEU A 20 8.41 15.98 -14.46
CA LEU A 20 8.58 14.86 -15.37
C LEU A 20 7.53 13.76 -15.13
N LEU A 21 7.21 13.44 -13.88
CA LEU A 21 6.17 12.47 -13.56
C LEU A 21 4.78 12.98 -13.95
N GLU A 22 4.48 14.26 -13.69
CA GLU A 22 3.22 14.89 -14.06
C GLU A 22 3.02 15.01 -15.58
N ALA A 23 4.12 15.00 -16.35
CA ALA A 23 4.10 15.02 -17.83
C ALA A 23 3.83 13.65 -18.47
N VAL A 24 3.83 12.57 -17.69
CA VAL A 24 3.52 11.22 -18.22
C VAL A 24 2.05 11.20 -18.64
N PRO A 25 1.75 10.87 -19.91
CA PRO A 25 0.37 10.85 -20.38
C PRO A 25 -0.42 9.76 -19.67
N LEU A 26 -1.57 10.13 -19.12
CA LEU A 26 -2.50 9.20 -18.51
C LEU A 26 -3.47 8.66 -19.55
N ARG A 27 -3.88 7.40 -19.39
CA ARG A 27 -4.90 6.79 -20.24
C ARG A 27 -6.26 7.40 -19.94
N GLU A 28 -6.83 8.11 -20.89
CA GLU A 28 -8.15 8.73 -20.75
C GLU A 28 -9.24 7.69 -20.48
N GLY A 29 -10.13 8.00 -19.55
CA GLY A 29 -11.25 7.13 -19.18
C GLY A 29 -10.89 5.86 -18.40
N TYR A 30 -9.61 5.63 -18.12
CA TYR A 30 -9.20 4.51 -17.28
C TYR A 30 -9.28 4.86 -15.80
N VAL A 31 -10.03 4.06 -15.04
CA VAL A 31 -10.12 4.17 -13.58
C VAL A 31 -9.42 2.96 -12.97
N PRO A 32 -8.20 3.09 -12.44
CA PRO A 32 -7.47 1.97 -11.87
C PRO A 32 -8.17 1.40 -10.65
N LEU A 33 -7.93 0.12 -10.35
CA LEU A 33 -8.16 -0.41 -9.01
C LEU A 33 -7.21 0.27 -8.05
N ARG A 34 -7.67 0.61 -6.85
CA ARG A 34 -6.85 1.24 -5.81
C ARG A 34 -6.61 0.26 -4.67
N VAL A 35 -5.35 -0.03 -4.39
CA VAL A 35 -4.95 -0.97 -3.34
C VAL A 35 -4.06 -0.26 -2.31
N GLY A 36 -4.47 -0.33 -1.04
CA GLY A 36 -3.66 0.12 0.08
C GLY A 36 -2.68 -0.98 0.49
N ILE A 37 -1.42 -0.62 0.75
CA ILE A 37 -0.39 -1.55 1.23
C ILE A 37 0.00 -1.14 2.64
N VAL A 38 -0.18 -2.06 3.59
CA VAL A 38 0.15 -1.90 5.02
C VAL A 38 1.11 -3.00 5.46
N GLY A 39 1.73 -2.86 6.61
CA GLY A 39 2.60 -3.90 7.16
C GLY A 39 3.87 -3.37 7.79
N GLU A 40 4.85 -4.24 7.99
CA GLU A 40 6.12 -3.93 8.61
C GLU A 40 6.97 -3.01 7.72
N ILE A 41 7.63 -2.03 8.33
CA ILE A 41 8.29 -0.92 7.63
C ILE A 41 9.36 -1.38 6.63
N TYR A 42 10.20 -2.35 6.97
CA TYR A 42 11.29 -2.78 6.10
C TYR A 42 10.76 -3.41 4.81
N VAL A 43 9.82 -4.35 4.93
CA VAL A 43 9.21 -4.99 3.74
C VAL A 43 8.32 -4.06 2.95
N LEU A 44 7.81 -2.98 3.56
CA LEU A 44 7.07 -1.95 2.84
C LEU A 44 7.97 -1.05 2.01
N VAL A 45 9.12 -0.63 2.54
CA VAL A 45 9.93 0.43 1.93
C VAL A 45 11.09 -0.08 1.08
N GLU A 46 11.50 -1.34 1.27
CA GLU A 46 12.61 -1.96 0.53
C GLU A 46 12.07 -2.85 -0.61
N PRO A 47 12.13 -2.37 -1.88
CA PRO A 47 11.54 -3.09 -3.02
C PRO A 47 12.11 -4.50 -3.22
N SER A 48 13.41 -4.70 -2.96
CA SER A 48 14.03 -6.02 -3.11
C SER A 48 13.48 -7.05 -2.12
N SER A 49 13.02 -6.63 -0.95
CA SER A 49 12.45 -7.51 0.07
C SER A 49 11.00 -7.89 -0.21
N ASN A 50 10.29 -7.11 -1.01
CA ASN A 50 8.90 -7.36 -1.38
C ASN A 50 8.71 -7.72 -2.87
N PHE A 51 9.80 -8.07 -3.57
CA PHE A 51 9.80 -8.48 -4.97
C PHE A 51 9.23 -7.41 -5.93
N GLU A 52 9.47 -6.12 -5.63
CA GLU A 52 8.98 -4.99 -6.41
C GLU A 52 7.45 -5.02 -6.61
N LEU A 53 6.73 -5.41 -5.57
CA LEU A 53 5.29 -5.66 -5.58
C LEU A 53 4.47 -4.52 -6.20
N GLU A 54 4.86 -3.26 -5.96
CA GLU A 54 4.16 -2.11 -6.54
C GLU A 54 4.33 -2.07 -8.07
N GLU A 55 5.49 -2.47 -8.61
CA GLU A 55 5.74 -2.56 -10.05
C GLU A 55 4.89 -3.66 -10.68
N ILE A 56 4.86 -4.85 -10.06
CA ILE A 56 4.01 -5.98 -10.50
C ILE A 56 2.54 -5.54 -10.54
N LEU A 57 2.02 -4.92 -9.49
CA LEU A 57 0.64 -4.42 -9.44
C LEU A 57 0.40 -3.30 -10.46
N GLY A 58 1.38 -2.43 -10.68
CA GLY A 58 1.33 -1.38 -11.69
C GLY A 58 1.16 -1.95 -13.12
N HIS A 59 1.90 -3.01 -13.45
CA HIS A 59 1.73 -3.74 -14.72
C HIS A 59 0.35 -4.39 -14.87
N MET A 60 -0.30 -4.74 -13.75
CA MET A 60 -1.68 -5.23 -13.74
C MET A 60 -2.72 -4.09 -13.79
N GLY A 61 -2.28 -2.82 -13.89
CA GLY A 61 -3.17 -1.65 -13.95
C GLY A 61 -3.76 -1.25 -12.60
N VAL A 62 -3.08 -1.55 -11.50
CA VAL A 62 -3.49 -1.21 -10.14
C VAL A 62 -2.73 0.03 -9.65
N GLU A 63 -3.43 0.99 -9.10
CA GLU A 63 -2.86 2.10 -8.34
C GLU A 63 -2.60 1.64 -6.90
N THR A 64 -1.36 1.76 -6.44
CA THR A 64 -0.97 1.37 -5.09
C THR A 64 -0.63 2.59 -4.23
N VAL A 65 -0.97 2.52 -2.96
CA VAL A 65 -0.58 3.52 -1.96
C VAL A 65 -0.06 2.79 -0.72
N ARG A 66 1.21 3.02 -0.39
CA ARG A 66 1.80 2.51 0.84
C ARG A 66 1.39 3.35 2.05
N ALA A 67 1.17 2.71 3.18
CA ALA A 67 0.91 3.38 4.45
C ALA A 67 2.13 4.19 4.92
N ILE A 68 3.34 3.66 4.72
CA ILE A 68 4.59 4.24 5.19
C ILE A 68 5.50 4.58 4.01
N TYR A 69 6.00 5.82 4.01
CA TYR A 69 7.09 6.28 3.15
C TYR A 69 8.25 6.75 4.01
N MET A 70 9.48 6.36 3.65
CA MET A 70 10.69 6.73 4.38
C MET A 70 10.80 8.25 4.61
N SER A 71 10.39 9.06 3.63
CA SER A 71 10.39 10.52 3.75
C SER A 71 9.37 11.07 4.76
N GLY A 72 8.26 10.37 4.99
CA GLY A 72 7.30 10.65 6.05
C GLY A 72 7.86 10.22 7.40
N TRP A 73 8.26 8.97 7.50
CA TRP A 73 8.79 8.37 8.72
C TRP A 73 10.01 9.12 9.29
N THR A 74 10.96 9.56 8.44
CA THR A 74 12.11 10.37 8.90
C THR A 74 11.74 11.78 9.35
N LYS A 75 10.61 12.33 8.91
CA LYS A 75 10.09 13.60 9.43
C LYS A 75 9.41 13.40 10.78
N GLU A 76 8.78 12.27 10.99
CA GLU A 76 8.12 11.87 12.23
C GLU A 76 9.14 11.50 13.33
N SER A 77 10.29 10.91 12.96
CA SER A 77 11.37 10.57 13.87
C SER A 77 12.25 11.77 14.18
N ASN A 78 11.92 12.71 15.00
CA ASN A 78 12.70 13.82 15.58
C ASN A 78 14.16 14.10 15.08
N LEU A 79 14.59 13.44 13.99
CA LEU A 79 15.95 13.55 13.47
C LEU A 79 16.23 14.91 12.82
N PHE A 80 15.17 15.58 12.32
CA PHE A 80 15.30 16.86 11.60
C PHE A 80 14.22 17.90 11.93
N GLY A 81 13.51 17.79 13.04
CA GLY A 81 12.47 18.72 13.46
C GLY A 81 11.26 18.04 14.09
N ARG A 82 10.27 18.84 14.55
CA ARG A 82 9.06 18.29 15.16
C ARG A 82 8.38 17.29 14.23
N PRO A 83 8.11 16.06 14.69
CA PRO A 83 7.40 15.07 13.88
C PRO A 83 6.02 15.60 13.48
N ASP A 84 5.56 15.23 12.30
CA ASP A 84 4.14 15.32 11.99
C ASP A 84 3.44 14.13 12.69
N GLN A 85 3.38 14.20 14.00
CA GLN A 85 2.78 13.18 14.88
C GLN A 85 1.33 12.89 14.49
N ARG A 86 0.65 13.85 13.85
CA ARG A 86 -0.77 13.73 13.51
C ARG A 86 -1.10 12.52 12.63
N LYS A 87 -0.19 12.11 11.72
CA LYS A 87 -0.48 10.97 10.83
C LYS A 87 -0.40 9.62 11.52
N ALA A 88 0.58 9.45 12.43
CA ALA A 88 0.68 8.25 13.25
C ALA A 88 -0.48 8.21 14.25
N GLU A 89 -0.73 9.32 14.97
CA GLU A 89 -1.87 9.47 15.88
C GLU A 89 -3.21 9.21 15.16
N ASP A 90 -3.41 9.73 13.94
CA ASP A 90 -4.60 9.47 13.11
C ASP A 90 -4.77 7.98 12.75
N ALA A 91 -3.66 7.25 12.53
CA ALA A 91 -3.72 5.81 12.23
C ALA A 91 -4.01 5.00 13.49
N GLU A 92 -3.35 5.33 14.61
CA GLU A 92 -3.61 4.70 15.91
C GLU A 92 -5.06 4.93 16.35
N GLU A 93 -5.59 6.15 16.22
CA GLU A 93 -6.99 6.47 16.52
C GLU A 93 -7.96 5.64 15.66
N ALA A 94 -7.68 5.50 14.36
CA ALA A 94 -8.50 4.66 13.47
C ALA A 94 -8.44 3.16 13.82
N ALA A 95 -7.36 2.71 14.47
CA ALA A 95 -7.21 1.33 14.92
C ALA A 95 -8.01 1.02 16.19
N ILE A 96 -8.26 2.01 17.09
CA ILE A 96 -8.85 1.81 18.42
C ILE A 96 -10.08 0.88 18.43
N PRO A 97 -11.05 0.99 17.51
CA PRO A 97 -12.24 0.11 17.51
C PRO A 97 -11.92 -1.38 17.31
N TYR A 98 -10.75 -1.70 16.76
CA TYR A 98 -10.32 -3.06 16.42
C TYR A 98 -9.15 -3.53 17.26
N LEU A 99 -8.22 -2.62 17.57
CA LEU A 99 -6.98 -2.85 18.30
C LEU A 99 -6.68 -1.60 19.15
N GLY A 100 -7.26 -1.54 20.34
CA GLY A 100 -7.19 -0.36 21.23
C GLY A 100 -5.86 -0.21 21.97
N GLU A 101 -4.96 -1.21 21.90
CA GLU A 101 -3.69 -1.19 22.64
C GLU A 101 -2.52 -1.35 21.69
N MET A 102 -1.41 -0.71 22.04
CA MET A 102 -0.14 -0.88 21.34
C MET A 102 0.38 -2.29 21.56
N ILE A 103 0.65 -3.01 20.46
CA ILE A 103 1.18 -4.38 20.44
C ILE A 103 2.66 -4.45 20.08
N GLY A 104 3.33 -3.30 20.00
CA GLY A 104 4.71 -3.13 19.54
C GLY A 104 4.81 -2.99 18.02
N GLY A 105 5.98 -2.60 17.54
CA GLY A 105 6.23 -2.36 16.11
C GLY A 105 5.18 -1.45 15.48
N HIS A 106 4.81 -1.75 14.22
CA HIS A 106 3.84 -0.97 13.44
C HIS A 106 2.46 -1.67 13.34
N GLY A 107 2.19 -2.70 14.16
CA GLY A 107 0.96 -3.50 14.01
C GLY A 107 -0.33 -2.70 14.20
N GLN A 108 -0.38 -1.77 15.17
CA GLN A 108 -1.52 -0.89 15.38
C GLN A 108 -1.69 0.09 14.20
N GLU A 109 -0.59 0.68 13.73
CA GLU A 109 -0.59 1.55 12.55
C GLU A 109 -1.02 0.80 11.27
N SER A 110 -0.61 -0.47 11.12
CA SER A 110 -1.04 -1.31 10.00
C SER A 110 -2.56 -1.49 9.99
N VAL A 111 -3.17 -1.75 11.14
CA VAL A 111 -4.62 -1.85 11.29
C VAL A 111 -5.29 -0.51 10.96
N GLY A 112 -4.84 0.57 11.58
CA GLY A 112 -5.47 1.88 11.41
C GLY A 112 -5.36 2.41 9.99
N ASN A 113 -4.19 2.28 9.34
CA ASN A 113 -4.03 2.68 7.95
C ASN A 113 -4.90 1.84 7.00
N ALA A 114 -5.05 0.54 7.24
CA ALA A 114 -5.96 -0.29 6.45
C ALA A 114 -7.41 0.20 6.57
N ILE A 115 -7.88 0.53 7.77
CA ILE A 115 -9.22 1.10 7.99
C ILE A 115 -9.37 2.43 7.24
N LYS A 116 -8.38 3.33 7.34
CA LYS A 116 -8.38 4.61 6.60
C LYS A 116 -8.44 4.42 5.09
N PHE A 117 -7.69 3.47 4.52
CA PHE A 117 -7.77 3.16 3.08
C PHE A 117 -9.16 2.68 2.67
N ILE A 118 -9.80 1.83 3.50
CA ILE A 118 -11.15 1.34 3.21
C ILE A 118 -12.16 2.49 3.25
N GLU A 119 -12.08 3.35 4.25
CA GLU A 119 -12.95 4.53 4.38
C GLU A 119 -12.73 5.55 3.26
N ALA A 120 -11.51 5.63 2.73
CA ALA A 120 -11.16 6.41 1.54
C ALA A 120 -11.59 5.74 0.22
N GLY A 121 -12.28 4.58 0.26
CA GLY A 121 -12.87 3.92 -0.90
C GLY A 121 -11.86 3.11 -1.74
N PHE A 122 -10.80 2.60 -1.14
CA PHE A 122 -9.89 1.66 -1.81
C PHE A 122 -10.60 0.33 -2.10
N ASP A 123 -10.20 -0.36 -3.17
CA ASP A 123 -10.83 -1.61 -3.60
C ASP A 123 -10.39 -2.81 -2.78
N GLY A 124 -9.17 -2.76 -2.22
CA GLY A 124 -8.61 -3.82 -1.38
C GLY A 124 -7.36 -3.40 -0.62
N ILE A 125 -6.92 -4.27 0.27
CA ILE A 125 -5.73 -4.07 1.12
C ILE A 125 -4.78 -5.24 0.94
N ILE A 126 -3.48 -4.95 0.86
CA ILE A 126 -2.41 -5.93 0.95
C ILE A 126 -1.64 -5.65 2.24
N GLN A 127 -1.50 -6.67 3.09
CA GLN A 127 -0.64 -6.62 4.26
C GLN A 127 0.66 -7.38 3.97
N LEU A 128 1.79 -6.75 4.20
CA LEU A 128 3.13 -7.32 4.08
C LEU A 128 3.75 -7.52 5.47
N ALA A 129 4.22 -8.71 5.74
CA ALA A 129 4.88 -9.02 6.99
C ALA A 129 6.09 -9.93 6.77
N PRO A 130 7.23 -9.66 7.42
CA PRO A 130 8.29 -10.67 7.51
C PRO A 130 7.77 -11.90 8.26
N PHE A 131 8.24 -13.07 7.87
CA PHE A 131 7.95 -14.29 8.62
C PHE A 131 8.33 -14.11 10.10
N THR A 132 7.45 -14.49 11.01
CA THR A 132 7.61 -14.35 12.48
C THR A 132 7.56 -12.92 13.06
N CYS A 133 7.15 -11.89 12.30
CA CYS A 133 6.92 -10.56 12.87
C CYS A 133 5.66 -10.58 13.77
N ILE A 134 5.86 -10.65 15.09
CA ILE A 134 4.76 -10.79 16.07
C ILE A 134 3.71 -9.68 15.94
N PRO A 135 4.07 -8.38 15.89
CA PRO A 135 3.07 -7.32 15.73
C PRO A 135 2.20 -7.48 14.49
N GLU A 136 2.79 -7.88 13.37
CA GLU A 136 2.05 -8.07 12.12
C GLU A 136 1.21 -9.35 12.12
N ILE A 137 1.62 -10.40 12.85
CA ILE A 137 0.79 -11.60 13.05
C ILE A 137 -0.50 -11.25 13.82
N VAL A 138 -0.38 -10.42 14.87
CA VAL A 138 -1.55 -9.94 15.61
C VAL A 138 -2.41 -9.03 14.72
N ALA A 139 -1.79 -8.05 14.04
CA ALA A 139 -2.47 -7.15 13.12
C ALA A 139 -3.23 -7.93 12.03
N LYS A 140 -2.64 -9.00 11.48
CA LYS A 140 -3.30 -9.87 10.51
C LYS A 140 -4.63 -10.42 11.02
N SER A 141 -4.65 -10.98 12.22
CA SER A 141 -5.87 -11.55 12.81
C SER A 141 -6.97 -10.49 12.99
N VAL A 142 -6.58 -9.29 13.39
CA VAL A 142 -7.48 -8.14 13.53
C VAL A 142 -8.00 -7.68 12.17
N LEU A 143 -7.11 -7.58 11.17
CA LEU A 143 -7.46 -7.18 9.81
C LEU A 143 -8.39 -8.20 9.13
N GLU A 144 -8.17 -9.50 9.33
CA GLU A 144 -9.05 -10.56 8.81
C GLU A 144 -10.47 -10.42 9.37
N ARG A 145 -10.60 -10.13 10.68
CA ARG A 145 -11.90 -9.85 11.30
C ARG A 145 -12.53 -8.59 10.73
N ALA A 146 -11.80 -7.47 10.67
CA ALA A 146 -12.29 -6.23 10.11
C ALA A 146 -12.68 -6.37 8.63
N ALA A 147 -11.90 -7.14 7.86
CA ALA A 147 -12.18 -7.47 6.47
C ALA A 147 -13.52 -8.19 6.31
N HIS A 148 -13.78 -9.17 7.18
CA HIS A 148 -15.06 -9.89 7.19
C HIS A 148 -16.23 -8.98 7.56
N GLU A 149 -16.10 -8.20 8.65
CA GLU A 149 -17.14 -7.31 9.15
C GLU A 149 -17.49 -6.19 8.16
N LYS A 150 -16.50 -5.55 7.57
CA LYS A 150 -16.69 -4.45 6.60
C LYS A 150 -16.83 -4.93 5.16
N GLY A 151 -16.64 -6.21 4.90
CA GLY A 151 -16.78 -6.81 3.57
C GLY A 151 -15.77 -6.29 2.55
N PHE A 152 -14.49 -6.09 2.91
CA PHE A 152 -13.45 -5.69 1.96
C PHE A 152 -12.43 -6.82 1.69
N PRO A 153 -11.84 -6.87 0.48
CA PRO A 153 -10.80 -7.84 0.16
C PRO A 153 -9.48 -7.52 0.88
N LEU A 154 -8.91 -8.53 1.52
CA LEU A 154 -7.61 -8.48 2.17
C LEU A 154 -6.73 -9.61 1.65
N LEU A 155 -5.49 -9.30 1.28
CA LEU A 155 -4.44 -10.26 1.00
C LEU A 155 -3.30 -10.07 2.00
N SER A 156 -3.06 -11.04 2.87
CA SER A 156 -1.90 -11.02 3.76
C SER A 156 -0.77 -11.88 3.18
N LEU A 157 0.40 -11.29 3.03
CA LEU A 157 1.62 -11.89 2.50
C LEU A 157 2.67 -11.96 3.60
N SER A 158 3.05 -13.19 3.97
CA SER A 158 4.22 -13.42 4.82
C SER A 158 5.41 -13.69 3.92
N LEU A 159 6.47 -12.93 4.11
CA LEU A 159 7.67 -12.92 3.29
C LEU A 159 8.87 -13.47 4.08
N ASP A 160 9.60 -14.36 3.47
CA ASP A 160 10.83 -14.96 3.98
C ASP A 160 11.80 -15.24 2.84
N GLU A 161 12.95 -15.80 3.16
CA GLU A 161 13.99 -16.19 2.20
C GLU A 161 13.57 -17.34 1.26
N GLN A 162 12.48 -18.04 1.56
CA GLN A 162 11.95 -19.12 0.73
C GLN A 162 10.78 -18.67 -0.14
N THR A 163 10.36 -17.43 0.02
CA THR A 163 9.27 -16.86 -0.78
C THR A 163 9.69 -16.77 -2.23
N GLY A 164 9.00 -17.51 -3.11
CA GLY A 164 9.28 -17.49 -4.53
C GLY A 164 8.45 -16.44 -5.27
N GLN A 165 9.10 -15.68 -6.15
CA GLN A 165 8.46 -14.62 -6.95
C GLN A 165 7.22 -15.11 -7.71
N ALA A 166 7.30 -16.27 -8.40
CA ALA A 166 6.19 -16.81 -9.17
C ALA A 166 4.95 -17.11 -8.30
N GLY A 167 5.18 -17.60 -7.07
CA GLY A 167 4.08 -17.84 -6.12
C GLY A 167 3.45 -16.53 -5.63
N LEU A 168 4.26 -15.50 -5.46
CA LEU A 168 3.77 -14.16 -5.11
C LEU A 168 2.94 -13.58 -6.25
N GLU A 169 3.45 -13.58 -7.48
CA GLU A 169 2.76 -13.08 -8.68
C GLU A 169 1.40 -13.77 -8.85
N THR A 170 1.33 -15.09 -8.75
CA THR A 170 0.06 -15.84 -8.84
C THR A 170 -0.96 -15.38 -7.78
N ARG A 171 -0.52 -15.10 -6.57
CA ARG A 171 -1.41 -14.62 -5.50
C ARG A 171 -1.89 -13.19 -5.77
N LEU A 172 -1.01 -12.33 -6.31
CA LEU A 172 -1.38 -10.97 -6.70
C LEU A 172 -2.38 -10.97 -7.87
N GLU A 173 -2.15 -11.80 -8.89
CA GLU A 173 -3.08 -11.97 -10.02
C GLU A 173 -4.47 -12.39 -9.53
N ALA A 174 -4.53 -13.42 -8.70
CA ALA A 174 -5.80 -13.90 -8.13
C ALA A 174 -6.50 -12.82 -7.31
N PHE A 175 -5.73 -12.03 -6.55
CA PHE A 175 -6.28 -10.92 -5.77
C PHE A 175 -6.82 -9.81 -6.66
N VAL A 176 -6.08 -9.39 -7.68
CA VAL A 176 -6.52 -8.36 -8.65
C VAL A 176 -7.79 -8.82 -9.38
N GLU A 177 -7.86 -10.10 -9.80
CA GLU A 177 -9.07 -10.66 -10.42
C GLU A 177 -10.27 -10.62 -9.46
N LEU A 178 -10.07 -10.94 -8.18
CA LEU A 178 -11.12 -10.81 -7.14
C LEU A 178 -11.63 -9.36 -7.05
N LEU A 179 -10.72 -8.38 -7.04
CA LEU A 179 -11.09 -6.97 -6.98
C LEU A 179 -11.88 -6.53 -8.22
N GLN A 180 -11.44 -6.93 -9.42
CA GLN A 180 -12.14 -6.64 -10.68
C GLN A 180 -13.57 -7.19 -10.68
N ARG A 181 -13.72 -8.44 -10.28
CA ARG A 181 -15.04 -9.09 -10.17
C ARG A 181 -15.95 -8.38 -9.17
N LYS A 182 -15.39 -7.94 -8.03
CA LYS A 182 -16.16 -7.22 -7.01
C LYS A 182 -16.59 -5.84 -7.51
N ARG A 183 -15.70 -5.10 -8.19
CA ARG A 183 -16.01 -3.78 -8.78
C ARG A 183 -17.09 -3.90 -9.84
N SER A 184 -17.01 -4.89 -10.73
CA SER A 184 -18.01 -5.14 -11.78
C SER A 184 -19.41 -5.44 -11.22
N ARG A 185 -19.48 -6.13 -10.08
CA ARG A 185 -20.75 -6.38 -9.39
C ARG A 185 -21.35 -5.13 -8.76
N ARG A 186 -20.51 -4.19 -8.29
CA ARG A 186 -20.95 -2.92 -7.71
C ARG A 186 -21.38 -1.90 -8.76
N HIS A 187 -20.77 -1.96 -9.95
CA HIS A 187 -20.99 -1.02 -11.05
C HIS A 187 -21.22 -1.79 -12.37
N PRO A 188 -22.39 -2.37 -12.61
CA PRO A 188 -22.66 -3.20 -13.78
C PRO A 188 -22.46 -2.51 -15.13
N GLY A 189 -22.41 -1.17 -15.16
CA GLY A 189 -22.20 -0.37 -16.36
C GLY A 189 -20.73 -0.03 -16.69
N ALA A 190 -19.77 -0.30 -15.80
CA ALA A 190 -18.35 0.06 -15.99
C ALA A 190 -17.49 -1.08 -16.60
N ALA A 191 -18.08 -2.21 -16.93
CA ALA A 191 -17.39 -3.43 -17.37
C ALA A 191 -16.78 -3.36 -18.79
N GLY A 192 -16.94 -2.27 -19.52
CA GLY A 192 -16.51 -2.12 -20.92
C GLY A 192 -15.04 -1.74 -21.16
N ALA A 193 -14.28 -1.33 -20.14
CA ALA A 193 -12.95 -0.74 -20.34
C ALA A 193 -11.75 -1.63 -19.96
N ALA A 194 -11.98 -2.77 -19.34
CA ALA A 194 -10.91 -3.62 -18.78
C ALA A 194 -10.55 -4.87 -19.60
N GLY A 195 -11.24 -5.13 -20.69
CA GLY A 195 -11.06 -6.35 -21.51
C GLY A 195 -10.20 -6.12 -22.74
N GLY A 196 -8.89 -6.05 -22.61
CA GLY A 196 -8.06 -6.02 -23.80
C GLY A 196 -6.58 -5.77 -23.55
N MET A 197 -5.87 -6.74 -23.01
CA MET A 197 -4.44 -6.99 -23.26
C MET A 197 -3.92 -8.19 -22.45
N VAL A 198 -4.24 -9.38 -22.92
CA VAL A 198 -3.33 -10.52 -22.79
C VAL A 198 -3.14 -11.03 -24.21
N GLY A 199 -1.98 -10.82 -24.80
CA GLY A 199 -1.64 -11.40 -26.10
C GLY A 199 -0.79 -10.47 -26.97
N LYS A 200 0.49 -10.44 -26.81
CA LYS A 200 1.59 -10.77 -27.73
C LYS A 200 2.91 -10.32 -27.16
#